data_50a5ca461ca95306ef58c0d5a890bc83
#
_entry.id   50a5ca461ca95306ef58c0d5a890bc83
#
_cell.length_a   1.000
_cell.length_b   1.000
_cell.length_c   1.000
_cell.angle_alpha   90.00
_cell.angle_beta   90.00
_cell.angle_gamma   90.00
#
_symmetry.space_group_name_H-M   'P 1'
#
loop_
_entity.id
_entity.type
_entity.pdbx_description
1 polymer ?
#
loop_
_entity_poly.entity_id
_entity_poly.type
_entity_poly.pdbx_seq_one_letter_code
_entity_poly.pdbx_strand_id
1 'polypeptide(L)'
;MEEHFPYRRIKKPPRMQCWLDGRYFFETDAIFTLADWREAFRSGFYFYIRAYACEVPYLGHYYQYLKDCIEENSYPDVVFLEKETLRKIIYDLLQKDRYFENALLRVTCFLRYRQDALDVERAQTSILIEAFPLAGKFFDLEPPKLTIASFARKRFDPSEVTRSRPLVDPYQWQCEVFCRRFTYADGVYYNINDRVTQTSLRDIYCIKQNMIMTPPLEEGLRCDPFRAIVKILARQAGYQFVEKPLTREELLHAQEVFLGSTRYGLEPVLVFDYQSYFTYQSCALIPDLNRILFPNHCE
;
A
#
# COMPACT_ATOMS: atom_id res chain seq x y z
N MET A 1 9.06 21.46 17.34
CA MET A 1 8.03 20.43 17.18
C MET A 1 8.23 19.74 15.83
N GLU A 2 9.39 19.16 15.69
CA GLU A 2 9.80 18.32 14.55
C GLU A 2 10.13 16.99 15.17
N GLU A 3 9.23 16.03 15.11
CA GLU A 3 9.60 14.64 15.41
C GLU A 3 8.34 13.85 15.73
N HIS A 4 7.70 13.35 14.67
CA HIS A 4 6.95 12.09 14.78
C HIS A 4 6.61 11.52 13.39
N PHE A 5 7.56 11.64 12.45
CA PHE A 5 7.62 10.74 11.33
C PHE A 5 8.80 9.78 11.59
N PRO A 6 8.57 8.47 11.75
CA PRO A 6 9.63 7.49 12.05
C PRO A 6 10.59 7.25 10.87
N TYR A 7 10.53 8.05 9.84
CA TYR A 7 11.45 8.00 8.73
C TYR A 7 12.38 9.20 8.81
N ARG A 8 13.58 8.99 9.39
CA ARG A 8 14.72 9.88 9.08
C ARG A 8 14.73 10.03 7.57
N ARG A 9 14.63 11.27 7.08
CA ARG A 9 14.85 11.59 5.68
C ARG A 9 16.25 11.08 5.34
N ILE A 10 16.33 9.89 4.75
CA ILE A 10 17.55 9.46 4.11
C ILE A 10 17.79 10.51 3.04
N LYS A 11 18.94 11.19 3.09
CA LYS A 11 19.30 12.16 2.03
C LYS A 11 19.23 11.38 0.74
N LYS A 12 18.27 11.75 -0.13
CA LYS A 12 18.16 11.14 -1.46
C LYS A 12 19.54 11.25 -2.12
N PRO A 13 20.07 10.17 -2.69
CA PRO A 13 21.27 10.28 -3.50
C PRO A 13 21.02 11.31 -4.60
N PRO A 14 22.04 12.08 -5.02
CA PRO A 14 21.87 13.24 -5.89
C PRO A 14 21.35 12.92 -7.30
N ARG A 15 21.12 11.64 -7.64
CA ARG A 15 20.62 11.19 -8.96
C ARG A 15 19.83 9.89 -8.80
N MET A 16 18.57 10.01 -8.38
CA MET A 16 17.64 8.88 -8.43
C MET A 16 17.14 8.68 -9.86
N GLN A 17 17.06 7.41 -10.29
CA GLN A 17 16.43 7.06 -11.56
C GLN A 17 15.00 6.57 -11.33
N CYS A 18 14.18 6.73 -12.35
CA CYS A 18 12.88 6.09 -12.47
C CYS A 18 12.79 5.40 -13.84
N TRP A 19 11.92 4.43 -13.94
CA TRP A 19 11.60 3.76 -15.19
C TRP A 19 10.20 4.15 -15.65
N LEU A 20 10.08 4.58 -16.92
CA LEU A 20 8.81 4.93 -17.54
C LEU A 20 8.75 4.31 -18.95
N ASP A 21 7.78 3.46 -19.21
CA ASP A 21 7.42 2.93 -20.52
C ASP A 21 8.64 2.44 -21.37
N GLY A 22 9.53 1.67 -20.75
CA GLY A 22 10.68 1.09 -21.42
C GLY A 22 12.00 1.88 -21.32
N ARG A 23 12.01 3.04 -20.67
CA ARG A 23 13.21 3.88 -20.55
C ARG A 23 13.50 4.29 -19.10
N TYR A 24 14.79 4.47 -18.79
CA TYR A 24 15.24 5.02 -17.51
C TYR A 24 15.50 6.52 -17.66
N PHE A 25 15.08 7.27 -16.65
CA PHE A 25 15.23 8.73 -16.56
C PHE A 25 15.75 9.09 -15.17
N PHE A 26 16.38 10.26 -15.04
CA PHE A 26 16.64 10.81 -13.72
C PHE A 26 15.38 11.52 -13.20
N GLU A 27 15.12 11.44 -11.89
CA GLU A 27 13.98 12.13 -11.25
C GLU A 27 13.94 13.63 -11.59
N THR A 28 15.09 14.22 -11.89
CA THR A 28 15.23 15.63 -12.27
C THR A 28 14.90 15.92 -13.72
N ASP A 29 14.71 14.90 -14.55
CA ASP A 29 14.38 15.10 -15.95
C ASP A 29 12.92 15.55 -16.10
N ALA A 30 12.65 16.54 -16.93
CA ALA A 30 11.31 17.01 -17.22
C ALA A 30 10.63 16.11 -18.27
N ILE A 31 10.27 14.90 -17.89
CA ILE A 31 9.70 13.88 -18.79
C ILE A 31 8.18 13.95 -18.93
N PHE A 32 7.50 14.76 -18.10
CA PHE A 32 6.05 14.94 -18.12
C PHE A 32 5.68 16.32 -18.62
N THR A 33 4.73 16.37 -19.56
CA THR A 33 4.05 17.59 -19.94
C THR A 33 2.94 17.93 -18.95
N LEU A 34 2.39 19.16 -19.02
CA LEU A 34 1.19 19.51 -18.25
C LEU A 34 -0.02 18.62 -18.59
N ALA A 35 -0.10 18.16 -19.84
CA ALA A 35 -1.15 17.23 -20.27
C ALA A 35 -0.98 15.86 -19.61
N ASP A 36 0.24 15.33 -19.57
CA ASP A 36 0.52 14.06 -18.87
C ASP A 36 0.16 14.14 -17.38
N TRP A 37 0.51 15.24 -16.70
CA TRP A 37 0.16 15.46 -15.29
C TRP A 37 -1.35 15.51 -15.06
N ARG A 38 -2.07 16.25 -15.93
CA ARG A 38 -3.54 16.34 -15.83
C ARG A 38 -4.18 14.97 -15.92
N GLU A 39 -3.75 14.14 -16.86
CA GLU A 39 -4.30 12.81 -17.06
C GLU A 39 -3.86 11.83 -15.96
N ALA A 40 -2.63 11.90 -15.50
CA ALA A 40 -2.18 11.11 -14.35
C ALA A 40 -2.99 11.43 -13.08
N PHE A 41 -3.32 12.70 -12.83
CA PHE A 41 -4.16 13.07 -11.70
C PHE A 41 -5.61 12.60 -11.85
N ARG A 42 -6.13 12.55 -13.05
CA ARG A 42 -7.50 12.14 -13.33
C ARG A 42 -7.69 10.63 -13.27
N SER A 43 -6.76 9.89 -13.84
CA SER A 43 -6.89 8.44 -14.05
C SER A 43 -5.91 7.61 -13.24
N GLY A 44 -4.84 8.21 -12.72
CA GLY A 44 -3.73 7.46 -12.15
C GLY A 44 -4.06 6.76 -10.83
N PHE A 45 -3.50 5.57 -10.68
CA PHE A 45 -3.44 4.86 -9.41
C PHE A 45 -2.01 4.41 -9.10
N TYR A 46 -1.76 4.07 -7.85
CA TYR A 46 -0.45 3.59 -7.42
C TYR A 46 -0.56 2.50 -6.36
N PHE A 47 0.52 1.73 -6.23
CA PHE A 47 0.75 0.81 -5.12
C PHE A 47 2.25 0.67 -4.86
N TYR A 48 2.58 0.02 -3.76
CA TYR A 48 3.96 -0.21 -3.38
C TYR A 48 4.36 -1.67 -3.53
N ILE A 49 5.64 -1.88 -3.86
CA ILE A 49 6.33 -3.17 -3.85
C ILE A 49 7.51 -3.05 -2.89
N ARG A 50 7.70 -4.03 -2.03
CA ARG A 50 8.89 -4.09 -1.18
C ARG A 50 9.94 -4.97 -1.83
N ALA A 51 11.18 -4.47 -1.89
CA ALA A 51 12.33 -5.19 -2.39
C ALA A 51 13.42 -5.27 -1.31
N TYR A 52 14.17 -6.36 -1.34
CA TYR A 52 15.34 -6.56 -0.49
C TYR A 52 16.45 -7.26 -1.28
N ALA A 53 17.70 -6.82 -1.12
CA ALA A 53 18.86 -7.35 -1.85
C ALA A 53 18.62 -7.41 -3.38
N CYS A 54 17.95 -6.40 -3.93
CA CYS A 54 17.50 -6.30 -5.33
C CYS A 54 16.48 -7.37 -5.77
N GLU A 55 15.93 -8.15 -4.85
CA GLU A 55 14.90 -9.14 -5.12
C GLU A 55 13.55 -8.68 -4.57
N VAL A 56 12.48 -9.15 -5.19
CA VAL A 56 11.10 -8.91 -4.75
C VAL A 56 10.50 -10.24 -4.30
N PRO A 57 10.45 -10.50 -2.99
CA PRO A 57 9.72 -11.65 -2.48
C PRO A 57 8.25 -11.56 -2.90
N TYR A 58 7.67 -12.69 -3.29
CA TYR A 58 6.26 -12.76 -3.73
C TYR A 58 5.90 -11.84 -4.91
N LEU A 59 6.83 -11.56 -5.82
CA LEU A 59 6.56 -10.75 -7.01
C LEU A 59 5.28 -11.17 -7.76
N GLY A 60 4.95 -12.47 -7.75
CA GLY A 60 3.72 -12.97 -8.36
C GLY A 60 2.45 -12.34 -7.81
N HIS A 61 2.38 -12.04 -6.50
CA HIS A 61 1.21 -11.37 -5.90
C HIS A 61 1.12 -9.90 -6.30
N TYR A 62 2.24 -9.18 -6.30
CA TYR A 62 2.28 -7.80 -6.77
C TYR A 62 1.94 -7.69 -8.26
N TYR A 63 2.42 -8.63 -9.05
CA TYR A 63 2.13 -8.69 -10.48
C TYR A 63 0.64 -8.98 -10.75
N GLN A 64 0.04 -9.92 -10.01
CA GLN A 64 -1.39 -10.19 -10.13
C GLN A 64 -2.22 -8.97 -9.69
N TYR A 65 -1.82 -8.33 -8.58
CA TYR A 65 -2.48 -7.10 -8.13
C TYR A 65 -2.45 -5.99 -9.18
N LEU A 66 -1.30 -5.79 -9.86
CA LEU A 66 -1.18 -4.83 -10.97
C LEU A 66 -2.17 -5.15 -12.10
N LYS A 67 -2.27 -6.42 -12.49
CA LYS A 67 -3.20 -6.86 -13.55
C LYS A 67 -4.65 -6.59 -13.15
N ASP A 68 -5.03 -7.00 -11.95
CA ASP A 68 -6.38 -6.80 -11.43
C ASP A 68 -6.75 -5.31 -11.37
N CYS A 69 -5.82 -4.44 -10.93
CA CYS A 69 -6.06 -3.00 -10.90
C CYS A 69 -6.24 -2.40 -12.30
N ILE A 70 -5.46 -2.85 -13.27
CA ILE A 70 -5.56 -2.42 -14.67
C ILE A 70 -6.92 -2.82 -15.25
N GLU A 71 -7.35 -4.06 -15.02
CA GLU A 71 -8.62 -4.60 -15.48
C GLU A 71 -9.80 -3.85 -14.85
N GLU A 72 -9.82 -3.69 -13.52
CA GLU A 72 -10.89 -2.97 -12.80
C GLU A 72 -11.02 -1.51 -13.22
N ASN A 73 -9.91 -0.85 -13.55
CA ASN A 73 -9.94 0.52 -14.05
C ASN A 73 -10.19 0.62 -15.57
N SER A 74 -10.41 -0.52 -16.25
CA SER A 74 -10.68 -0.58 -17.70
C SER A 74 -9.64 0.18 -18.54
N TYR A 75 -8.36 0.04 -18.19
CA TYR A 75 -7.30 0.73 -18.92
C TYR A 75 -7.09 0.12 -20.31
N PRO A 76 -7.12 0.93 -21.39
CA PRO A 76 -6.93 0.45 -22.73
C PRO A 76 -5.45 0.12 -23.02
N ASP A 77 -5.24 -0.71 -24.05
CA ASP A 77 -3.93 -0.97 -24.70
C ASP A 77 -2.76 -1.14 -23.73
N VAL A 78 -2.96 -2.00 -22.75
CA VAL A 78 -1.88 -2.32 -21.83
C VAL A 78 -0.91 -3.22 -22.55
N VAL A 79 0.27 -2.72 -22.88
CA VAL A 79 1.42 -3.58 -23.12
C VAL A 79 1.78 -4.20 -21.77
N PHE A 80 1.15 -5.34 -21.46
CA PHE A 80 1.45 -6.04 -20.21
C PHE A 80 2.94 -6.37 -20.18
N LEU A 81 3.63 -5.77 -19.22
CA LEU A 81 4.94 -6.24 -18.85
C LEU A 81 4.78 -7.70 -18.38
N GLU A 82 5.50 -8.60 -18.99
CA GLU A 82 5.62 -9.94 -18.44
C GLU A 82 6.24 -9.88 -17.04
N LYS A 83 5.88 -10.79 -16.16
CA LYS A 83 6.37 -10.83 -14.77
C LYS A 83 7.90 -10.80 -14.71
N GLU A 84 8.57 -11.54 -15.59
CA GLU A 84 10.04 -11.57 -15.63
C GLU A 84 10.65 -10.27 -16.15
N THR A 85 9.96 -9.58 -17.05
CA THR A 85 10.33 -8.23 -17.50
C THR A 85 10.22 -7.23 -16.34
N LEU A 86 9.13 -7.28 -15.57
CA LEU A 86 8.96 -6.44 -14.37
C LEU A 86 10.07 -6.73 -13.34
N ARG A 87 10.41 -8.00 -13.11
CA ARG A 87 11.54 -8.39 -12.24
C ARG A 87 12.85 -7.74 -12.69
N LYS A 88 13.15 -7.84 -13.98
CA LYS A 88 14.38 -7.27 -14.55
C LYS A 88 14.41 -5.76 -14.42
N ILE A 89 13.32 -5.06 -14.70
CA ILE A 89 13.23 -3.61 -14.56
C ILE A 89 13.51 -3.19 -13.11
N ILE A 90 12.88 -3.87 -12.15
CA ILE A 90 13.09 -3.59 -10.72
C ILE A 90 14.55 -3.83 -10.33
N TYR A 91 15.11 -4.98 -10.71
CA TYR A 91 16.51 -5.29 -10.43
C TYR A 91 17.45 -4.23 -11.01
N ASP A 92 17.31 -3.89 -12.29
CA ASP A 92 18.15 -2.90 -12.98
C ASP A 92 18.02 -1.51 -12.33
N LEU A 93 16.82 -1.10 -11.91
CA LEU A 93 16.57 0.17 -11.25
C LEU A 93 17.29 0.25 -9.89
N LEU A 94 17.14 -0.80 -9.07
CA LEU A 94 17.78 -0.87 -7.76
C LEU A 94 19.31 -0.89 -7.87
N GLN A 95 19.85 -1.60 -8.87
CA GLN A 95 21.30 -1.61 -9.15
C GLN A 95 21.81 -0.22 -9.56
N LYS A 96 21.09 0.48 -10.43
CA LYS A 96 21.45 1.82 -10.90
C LYS A 96 21.46 2.85 -9.77
N ASP A 97 20.48 2.77 -8.87
CA ASP A 97 20.34 3.66 -7.71
C ASP A 97 21.16 3.20 -6.50
N ARG A 98 21.83 2.04 -6.60
CA ARG A 98 22.63 1.42 -5.54
C ARG A 98 21.82 1.13 -4.27
N TYR A 99 20.58 0.70 -4.42
CA TYR A 99 19.73 0.27 -3.31
C TYR A 99 19.83 -1.23 -3.12
N PHE A 100 20.92 -1.67 -2.51
CA PHE A 100 21.27 -3.08 -2.33
C PHE A 100 20.65 -3.71 -1.08
N GLU A 101 20.07 -2.93 -0.20
CA GLU A 101 19.43 -3.40 1.00
C GLU A 101 17.89 -3.32 0.83
N ASN A 102 17.23 -2.63 1.72
CA ASN A 102 15.78 -2.53 1.77
C ASN A 102 15.29 -1.33 0.93
N ALA A 103 14.37 -1.58 0.01
CA ALA A 103 13.82 -0.55 -0.85
C ALA A 103 12.30 -0.69 -0.97
N LEU A 104 11.64 0.43 -1.17
CA LEU A 104 10.24 0.53 -1.53
C LEU A 104 10.14 1.04 -2.95
N LEU A 105 9.49 0.27 -3.82
CA LEU A 105 9.17 0.73 -5.17
C LEU A 105 7.74 1.24 -5.19
N ARG A 106 7.52 2.37 -5.83
CA ARG A 106 6.19 2.87 -6.17
C ARG A 106 5.93 2.57 -7.63
N VAL A 107 4.90 1.80 -7.90
CA VAL A 107 4.39 1.56 -9.25
C VAL A 107 3.17 2.45 -9.44
N THR A 108 3.25 3.35 -10.39
CA THR A 108 2.16 4.26 -10.76
C THR A 108 1.70 3.96 -12.16
N CYS A 109 0.40 3.71 -12.33
CA CYS A 109 -0.23 3.51 -13.64
C CYS A 109 -1.15 4.69 -13.93
N PHE A 110 -1.13 5.17 -15.16
CA PHE A 110 -1.97 6.30 -15.59
C PHE A 110 -2.15 6.27 -17.11
N LEU A 111 -3.14 7.03 -17.59
CA LEU A 111 -3.39 7.18 -19.03
C LEU A 111 -2.57 8.33 -19.61
N ARG A 112 -1.99 8.10 -20.78
CA ARG A 112 -1.37 9.15 -21.62
C ARG A 112 -2.09 9.22 -22.95
N TYR A 113 -2.32 10.44 -23.42
CA TYR A 113 -2.90 10.69 -24.74
C TYR A 113 -1.78 11.04 -25.72
N ARG A 114 -1.78 10.36 -26.87
CA ARG A 114 -0.92 10.78 -27.99
C ARG A 114 -1.54 12.00 -28.65
N GLN A 115 -0.85 13.15 -28.52
CA GLN A 115 -1.11 14.42 -29.22
C GLN A 115 -2.60 14.78 -29.44
N ASP A 116 -3.06 15.80 -28.72
CA ASP A 116 -4.29 16.57 -28.92
C ASP A 116 -5.66 15.84 -28.90
N ALA A 117 -5.71 14.60 -28.53
CA ALA A 117 -6.96 13.86 -28.45
C ALA A 117 -7.48 13.81 -27.01
N LEU A 118 -8.59 14.46 -26.74
CA LEU A 118 -9.42 14.24 -25.55
C LEU A 118 -10.19 12.89 -25.63
N ASP A 119 -9.81 12.04 -26.55
CA ASP A 119 -10.47 10.81 -26.89
C ASP A 119 -9.88 9.65 -26.08
N VAL A 120 -10.66 9.08 -25.17
CA VAL A 120 -10.27 7.97 -24.32
C VAL A 120 -9.86 6.74 -25.14
N GLU A 121 -10.42 6.55 -26.32
CA GLU A 121 -10.09 5.44 -27.22
C GLU A 121 -8.65 5.49 -27.75
N ARG A 122 -7.99 6.62 -27.66
CA ARG A 122 -6.59 6.83 -28.07
C ARG A 122 -5.62 6.93 -26.90
N ALA A 123 -6.10 6.71 -25.70
CA ALA A 123 -5.26 6.68 -24.50
C ALA A 123 -4.37 5.43 -24.51
N GLN A 124 -3.15 5.56 -24.06
CA GLN A 124 -2.22 4.48 -23.83
C GLN A 124 -1.95 4.37 -22.32
N THR A 125 -1.98 3.16 -21.80
CA THR A 125 -1.59 2.92 -20.41
C THR A 125 -0.08 3.08 -20.26
N SER A 126 0.32 3.92 -19.32
CA SER A 126 1.71 4.17 -18.95
C SER A 126 2.00 3.66 -17.55
N ILE A 127 3.21 3.12 -17.37
CA ILE A 127 3.68 2.60 -16.08
C ILE A 127 4.97 3.33 -15.71
N LEU A 128 4.95 3.99 -14.55
CA LEU A 128 6.10 4.62 -13.92
C LEU A 128 6.52 3.80 -12.70
N ILE A 129 7.80 3.46 -12.59
CA ILE A 129 8.38 2.78 -11.44
C ILE A 129 9.47 3.66 -10.83
N GLU A 130 9.30 3.98 -9.56
CA GLU A 130 10.24 4.76 -8.76
C GLU A 130 10.75 3.90 -7.60
N ALA A 131 12.00 4.07 -7.19
CA ALA A 131 12.58 3.36 -6.06
C ALA A 131 12.98 4.33 -4.94
N PHE A 132 12.73 3.93 -3.69
CA PHE A 132 13.07 4.71 -2.50
C PHE A 132 13.79 3.80 -1.50
N PRO A 133 14.95 4.23 -0.98
CA PRO A 133 15.64 3.47 0.06
C PRO A 133 14.82 3.51 1.36
N LEU A 134 14.77 2.39 2.07
CA LEU A 134 14.18 2.30 3.39
C LEU A 134 15.28 2.19 4.45
N ALA A 135 15.06 2.86 5.58
CA ALA A 135 15.91 2.67 6.75
C ALA A 135 15.58 1.33 7.43
N GLY A 136 16.61 0.67 7.95
CA GLY A 136 16.48 -0.63 8.61
C GLY A 136 16.47 -1.80 7.63
N LYS A 137 16.84 -2.98 8.13
CA LYS A 137 16.89 -4.19 7.30
C LYS A 137 15.56 -4.93 7.32
N PHE A 138 14.87 -4.95 8.46
CA PHE A 138 13.69 -5.76 8.73
C PHE A 138 12.57 -4.90 9.31
N PHE A 139 11.41 -5.53 9.51
CA PHE A 139 10.37 -4.94 10.33
C PHE A 139 10.72 -5.15 11.80
N ASP A 140 10.72 -4.06 12.56
CA ASP A 140 11.09 -4.07 13.97
C ASP A 140 9.91 -4.52 14.83
N LEU A 141 10.21 -5.27 15.91
CA LEU A 141 9.30 -5.57 17.01
C LEU A 141 9.22 -4.35 17.92
N GLU A 142 8.55 -3.29 17.46
CA GLU A 142 8.28 -2.15 18.32
C GLU A 142 7.01 -2.36 19.16
N PRO A 143 6.97 -1.84 20.40
CA PRO A 143 5.73 -1.84 21.17
C PRO A 143 4.66 -1.04 20.43
N PRO A 144 3.38 -1.45 20.53
CA PRO A 144 2.29 -0.77 19.86
C PRO A 144 2.15 0.66 20.38
N LYS A 145 2.04 1.58 19.45
CA LYS A 145 1.94 3.03 19.75
C LYS A 145 0.86 3.72 18.90
N LEU A 146 0.21 2.99 17.99
CA LEU A 146 -0.74 3.60 17.10
C LEU A 146 -2.07 3.88 17.80
N THR A 147 -2.45 5.15 17.82
CA THR A 147 -3.81 5.58 18.17
C THR A 147 -4.52 5.95 16.88
N ILE A 148 -5.60 5.24 16.58
CA ILE A 148 -6.42 5.47 15.39
C ILE A 148 -7.85 5.86 15.79
N ALA A 149 -8.56 6.53 14.89
CA ALA A 149 -9.92 6.96 15.16
C ALA A 149 -10.85 6.73 13.96
N SER A 150 -12.14 6.68 14.24
CA SER A 150 -13.18 6.66 13.21
C SER A 150 -13.17 7.97 12.42
N PHE A 151 -12.99 7.89 11.10
CA PHE A 151 -13.13 9.03 10.20
C PHE A 151 -14.48 8.98 9.50
N ALA A 152 -15.52 9.36 10.24
CA ALA A 152 -16.92 9.22 9.81
C ALA A 152 -17.41 10.31 8.83
N ARG A 153 -16.53 11.25 8.41
CA ARG A 153 -16.93 12.41 7.58
C ARG A 153 -17.35 12.05 6.18
N LYS A 154 -16.91 10.89 5.68
CA LYS A 154 -17.28 10.39 4.38
C LYS A 154 -17.46 8.89 4.37
N ARG A 155 -18.43 8.47 3.58
CA ARG A 155 -18.78 7.08 3.34
C ARG A 155 -18.70 6.81 1.84
N PHE A 156 -18.12 5.69 1.50
CA PHE A 156 -17.97 5.26 0.10
C PHE A 156 -19.14 4.36 -0.28
N ASP A 157 -19.62 4.49 -1.50
CA ASP A 157 -20.43 3.46 -2.11
C ASP A 157 -19.51 2.32 -2.57
N PRO A 158 -19.68 1.08 -2.10
CA PRO A 158 -18.84 -0.03 -2.51
C PRO A 158 -18.79 -0.24 -4.03
N SER A 159 -19.87 0.06 -4.73
CA SER A 159 -19.97 -0.11 -6.19
C SER A 159 -19.11 0.88 -6.98
N GLU A 160 -18.70 2.00 -6.36
CA GLU A 160 -17.89 3.06 -6.97
C GLU A 160 -16.41 2.94 -6.69
N VAL A 161 -15.98 1.96 -5.90
CA VAL A 161 -14.59 1.85 -5.43
C VAL A 161 -13.90 0.65 -6.08
N THR A 162 -12.78 0.92 -6.74
CA THR A 162 -11.84 -0.12 -7.18
C THR A 162 -10.82 -0.42 -6.09
N ARG A 163 -10.17 -1.59 -6.14
CA ARG A 163 -9.10 -1.96 -5.20
C ARG A 163 -7.88 -1.05 -5.26
N SER A 164 -7.69 -0.35 -6.36
CA SER A 164 -6.52 0.51 -6.57
C SER A 164 -6.60 1.81 -5.77
N ARG A 165 -5.46 2.31 -5.31
CA ARG A 165 -5.35 3.62 -4.65
C ARG A 165 -5.17 4.70 -5.70
N PRO A 166 -6.08 5.67 -5.83
CA PRO A 166 -5.93 6.74 -6.81
C PRO A 166 -4.70 7.60 -6.49
N LEU A 167 -4.06 8.13 -7.53
CA LEU A 167 -2.90 9.01 -7.39
C LEU A 167 -3.23 10.28 -6.60
N VAL A 168 -4.44 10.79 -6.77
CA VAL A 168 -4.99 11.92 -6.01
C VAL A 168 -6.24 11.45 -5.28
N ASP A 169 -6.17 11.43 -3.96
CA ASP A 169 -7.28 11.09 -3.08
C ASP A 169 -7.61 12.26 -2.14
N PRO A 170 -8.63 13.07 -2.44
CA PRO A 170 -9.04 14.17 -1.57
C PRO A 170 -9.48 13.71 -0.17
N TYR A 171 -9.95 12.47 -0.05
CA TYR A 171 -10.40 11.93 1.25
C TYR A 171 -9.23 11.51 2.11
N GLN A 172 -8.20 10.93 1.51
CA GLN A 172 -6.95 10.66 2.21
C GLN A 172 -6.38 11.95 2.78
N TRP A 173 -6.32 13.02 1.97
CA TRP A 173 -5.86 14.32 2.43
C TRP A 173 -6.70 14.87 3.59
N GLN A 174 -8.03 14.81 3.51
CA GLN A 174 -8.92 15.26 4.60
C GLN A 174 -8.73 14.43 5.87
N CYS A 175 -8.53 13.11 5.74
CA CYS A 175 -8.24 12.24 6.86
C CYS A 175 -6.88 12.56 7.49
N GLU A 176 -5.85 12.80 6.69
CA GLU A 176 -4.54 13.22 7.19
C GLU A 176 -4.60 14.54 7.97
N VAL A 177 -5.36 15.52 7.47
CA VAL A 177 -5.60 16.79 8.20
C VAL A 177 -6.33 16.55 9.52
N PHE A 178 -7.35 15.68 9.53
CA PHE A 178 -8.05 15.27 10.74
C PHE A 178 -7.09 14.61 11.73
N CYS A 179 -6.32 13.62 11.28
CA CYS A 179 -5.37 12.90 12.11
C CYS A 179 -4.32 13.82 12.73
N ARG A 180 -3.75 14.74 11.96
CA ARG A 180 -2.78 15.74 12.45
C ARG A 180 -3.39 16.65 13.51
N ARG A 181 -4.64 17.08 13.32
CA ARG A 181 -5.33 17.97 14.26
C ARG A 181 -5.58 17.34 15.62
N PHE A 182 -5.85 16.04 15.65
CA PHE A 182 -6.21 15.30 16.86
C PHE A 182 -5.13 14.30 17.31
N THR A 183 -3.94 14.36 16.72
CA THR A 183 -2.79 13.48 17.03
C THR A 183 -3.05 11.99 16.86
N TYR A 184 -3.92 11.62 15.91
CA TYR A 184 -4.12 10.23 15.51
C TYR A 184 -3.07 9.80 14.48
N ALA A 185 -2.72 8.52 14.50
CA ALA A 185 -1.80 7.93 13.53
C ALA A 185 -2.49 7.65 12.18
N ASP A 186 -3.78 7.30 12.20
CA ASP A 186 -4.58 7.03 10.99
C ASP A 186 -6.09 7.11 11.30
N GLY A 187 -6.91 7.17 10.26
CA GLY A 187 -8.36 7.22 10.35
C GLY A 187 -9.04 6.03 9.67
N VAL A 188 -9.99 5.42 10.35
CA VAL A 188 -10.79 4.29 9.86
C VAL A 188 -11.92 4.79 8.98
N TYR A 189 -12.02 4.25 7.77
CA TYR A 189 -13.07 4.57 6.79
C TYR A 189 -14.25 3.61 6.87
N TYR A 190 -15.41 4.12 6.47
CA TYR A 190 -16.66 3.36 6.40
C TYR A 190 -17.33 3.54 5.06
N ASN A 191 -18.06 2.53 4.62
CA ASN A 191 -18.95 2.64 3.48
C ASN A 191 -20.35 3.15 3.87
N ILE A 192 -21.24 3.33 2.89
CA ILE A 192 -22.59 3.81 3.11
C ILE A 192 -23.45 2.89 3.98
N ASN A 193 -23.07 1.63 4.14
CA ASN A 193 -23.73 0.63 4.98
C ASN A 193 -23.15 0.56 6.40
N ASP A 194 -22.39 1.57 6.84
CA ASP A 194 -21.70 1.59 8.13
C ASP A 194 -20.70 0.45 8.35
N ARG A 195 -20.19 -0.14 7.27
CA ARG A 195 -19.18 -1.18 7.32
C ARG A 195 -17.78 -0.56 7.25
N VAL A 196 -16.88 -1.09 8.06
CA VAL A 196 -15.45 -0.76 8.00
C VAL A 196 -14.89 -1.18 6.65
N THR A 197 -14.09 -0.31 6.04
CA THR A 197 -13.37 -0.63 4.81
C THR A 197 -11.88 -0.77 5.06
N GLN A 198 -11.20 0.30 5.37
CA GLN A 198 -9.74 0.40 5.53
C GLN A 198 -9.38 1.58 6.41
N THR A 199 -8.09 1.85 6.59
CA THR A 199 -7.63 3.18 7.02
C THR A 199 -7.16 4.02 5.83
N SER A 200 -6.71 5.24 6.05
CA SER A 200 -6.29 6.11 4.95
C SER A 200 -5.11 5.54 4.15
N LEU A 201 -4.21 4.83 4.81
CA LEU A 201 -2.96 4.33 4.22
C LEU A 201 -2.76 2.81 4.31
N ARG A 202 -3.56 2.09 5.11
CA ARG A 202 -3.33 0.69 5.46
C ARG A 202 -4.62 -0.11 5.43
N ASP A 203 -4.50 -1.40 5.22
CA ASP A 203 -5.60 -2.34 5.47
C ASP A 203 -5.75 -2.57 6.98
N ILE A 204 -6.98 -2.86 7.41
CA ILE A 204 -7.32 -3.07 8.81
C ILE A 204 -7.68 -4.54 9.06
N TYR A 205 -7.18 -5.06 10.16
CA TYR A 205 -7.39 -6.42 10.62
C TYR A 205 -7.77 -6.42 12.09
N CYS A 206 -8.56 -7.39 12.50
CA CYS A 206 -8.79 -7.63 13.92
C CYS A 206 -8.67 -9.12 14.26
N ILE A 207 -8.21 -9.39 15.49
CA ILE A 207 -8.07 -10.75 16.04
C ILE A 207 -9.18 -11.00 17.04
N LYS A 208 -9.87 -12.13 16.85
CA LYS A 208 -10.81 -12.66 17.82
C LYS A 208 -10.66 -14.17 17.87
N GLN A 209 -10.31 -14.69 19.05
CA GLN A 209 -9.96 -16.11 19.22
C GLN A 209 -8.82 -16.53 18.28
N ASN A 210 -9.04 -17.57 17.48
CA ASN A 210 -8.06 -18.05 16.49
C ASN A 210 -8.35 -17.54 15.06
N MET A 211 -8.96 -16.36 14.92
CA MET A 211 -9.33 -15.78 13.63
C MET A 211 -8.68 -14.41 13.46
N ILE A 212 -8.10 -14.19 12.29
CA ILE A 212 -7.74 -12.86 11.77
C ILE A 212 -8.82 -12.48 10.77
N MET A 213 -9.56 -11.43 11.07
CA MET A 213 -10.68 -10.95 10.27
C MET A 213 -10.34 -9.62 9.63
N THR A 214 -10.83 -9.40 8.41
CA THR A 214 -10.65 -8.17 7.63
C THR A 214 -11.84 -7.96 6.71
N PRO A 215 -12.19 -6.72 6.33
CA PRO A 215 -13.27 -6.48 5.37
C PRO A 215 -12.97 -7.12 4.01
N PRO A 216 -13.94 -7.70 3.31
CA PRO A 216 -13.77 -8.19 1.94
C PRO A 216 -13.78 -7.03 0.93
N LEU A 217 -13.29 -7.28 -0.29
CA LEU A 217 -13.19 -6.25 -1.34
C LEU A 217 -14.55 -5.66 -1.73
N GLU A 218 -15.59 -6.45 -1.65
CA GLU A 218 -16.98 -6.07 -1.95
C GLU A 218 -17.53 -4.97 -1.05
N GLU A 219 -16.88 -4.71 0.09
CA GLU A 219 -17.21 -3.54 0.94
C GLU A 219 -16.63 -2.21 0.41
N GLY A 220 -15.99 -2.23 -0.75
CA GLY A 220 -15.47 -1.03 -1.40
C GLY A 220 -14.18 -0.51 -0.77
N LEU A 221 -13.25 -1.39 -0.47
CA LEU A 221 -11.94 -1.00 0.06
C LEU A 221 -10.87 -0.93 -1.04
N ARG A 222 -9.95 -0.02 -0.86
CA ARG A 222 -8.72 0.08 -1.63
C ARG A 222 -7.64 -0.70 -0.90
N CYS A 223 -7.45 -1.95 -1.28
CA CYS A 223 -6.55 -2.83 -0.54
C CYS A 223 -5.08 -2.62 -0.92
N ASP A 224 -4.20 -2.95 0.01
CA ASP A 224 -2.76 -3.04 -0.25
C ASP A 224 -2.43 -4.47 -0.74
N PRO A 225 -1.54 -4.66 -1.74
CA PRO A 225 -1.10 -5.99 -2.17
C PRO A 225 -0.49 -6.83 -1.04
N PHE A 226 -0.05 -6.20 0.04
CA PHE A 226 0.42 -6.86 1.26
C PHE A 226 -0.62 -7.77 1.93
N ARG A 227 -1.91 -7.56 1.64
CA ARG A 227 -3.01 -8.41 2.13
C ARG A 227 -2.79 -9.90 1.82
N ALA A 228 -2.26 -10.22 0.64
CA ALA A 228 -1.94 -11.60 0.28
C ALA A 228 -0.85 -12.20 1.19
N ILE A 229 0.12 -11.39 1.59
CA ILE A 229 1.20 -11.79 2.51
C ILE A 229 0.63 -12.01 3.91
N VAL A 230 -0.23 -11.11 4.40
CA VAL A 230 -0.92 -11.29 5.71
C VAL A 230 -1.74 -12.57 5.73
N LYS A 231 -2.42 -12.91 4.63
CA LYS A 231 -3.18 -14.16 4.51
C LYS A 231 -2.29 -15.41 4.59
N ILE A 232 -1.10 -15.37 4.00
CA ILE A 232 -0.11 -16.45 4.09
C ILE A 232 0.39 -16.58 5.52
N LEU A 233 0.81 -15.48 6.15
CA LEU A 233 1.28 -15.44 7.53
C LEU A 233 0.25 -15.99 8.52
N ALA A 234 -1.00 -15.51 8.41
CA ALA A 234 -2.08 -15.96 9.26
C ALA A 234 -2.23 -17.50 9.25
N ARG A 235 -2.22 -18.08 8.05
CA ARG A 235 -2.33 -19.54 7.87
C ARG A 235 -1.14 -20.28 8.43
N GLN A 236 0.08 -19.80 8.22
CA GLN A 236 1.31 -20.42 8.74
C GLN A 236 1.35 -20.38 10.26
N ALA A 237 0.83 -19.32 10.87
CA ALA A 237 0.72 -19.18 12.33
C ALA A 237 -0.50 -19.91 12.92
N GLY A 238 -1.27 -20.64 12.11
CA GLY A 238 -2.42 -21.42 12.56
C GLY A 238 -3.72 -20.63 12.75
N TYR A 239 -3.76 -19.35 12.32
CA TYR A 239 -5.00 -18.58 12.33
C TYR A 239 -5.89 -18.91 11.14
N GLN A 240 -7.20 -18.86 11.37
CA GLN A 240 -8.17 -18.78 10.28
C GLN A 240 -8.20 -17.34 9.75
N PHE A 241 -7.90 -17.16 8.46
CA PHE A 241 -8.04 -15.86 7.82
C PHE A 241 -9.45 -15.74 7.23
N VAL A 242 -10.22 -14.78 7.74
CA VAL A 242 -11.65 -14.60 7.42
C VAL A 242 -11.89 -13.22 6.81
N GLU A 243 -12.37 -13.20 5.59
CA GLU A 243 -12.86 -12.00 4.91
C GLU A 243 -14.36 -11.90 5.14
N LYS A 244 -14.78 -10.89 5.91
CA LYS A 244 -16.20 -10.65 6.23
C LYS A 244 -16.46 -9.17 6.48
N PRO A 245 -17.68 -8.68 6.23
CA PRO A 245 -18.07 -7.35 6.65
C PRO A 245 -17.79 -7.13 8.14
N LEU A 246 -17.15 -6.02 8.46
CA LEU A 246 -16.84 -5.63 9.84
C LEU A 246 -17.57 -4.34 10.20
N THR A 247 -18.04 -4.27 11.43
CA THR A 247 -18.61 -3.05 12.01
C THR A 247 -17.61 -2.37 12.94
N ARG A 248 -17.88 -1.12 13.29
CA ARG A 248 -17.12 -0.39 14.32
C ARG A 248 -17.14 -1.15 15.64
N GLU A 249 -18.30 -1.65 16.03
CA GLU A 249 -18.51 -2.39 17.29
C GLU A 249 -17.69 -3.67 17.32
N GLU A 250 -17.57 -4.38 16.20
CA GLU A 250 -16.73 -5.59 16.12
C GLU A 250 -15.25 -5.25 16.33
N LEU A 251 -14.77 -4.12 15.81
CA LEU A 251 -13.40 -3.65 16.11
C LEU A 251 -13.26 -3.31 17.59
N LEU A 252 -14.19 -2.53 18.17
CA LEU A 252 -14.14 -2.14 19.60
C LEU A 252 -14.12 -3.36 20.54
N HIS A 253 -14.77 -4.48 20.15
CA HIS A 253 -14.84 -5.70 20.95
C HIS A 253 -13.83 -6.78 20.52
N ALA A 254 -12.91 -6.46 19.60
CA ALA A 254 -11.83 -7.37 19.22
C ALA A 254 -10.81 -7.51 20.35
N GLN A 255 -10.10 -8.63 20.38
CA GLN A 255 -8.96 -8.81 21.30
C GLN A 255 -7.79 -7.94 20.90
N GLU A 256 -7.63 -7.73 19.59
CA GLU A 256 -6.59 -6.89 19.01
C GLU A 256 -7.08 -6.32 17.68
N VAL A 257 -6.65 -5.09 17.37
CA VAL A 257 -6.69 -4.50 16.04
C VAL A 257 -5.27 -4.22 15.60
N PHE A 258 -4.94 -4.54 14.35
CA PHE A 258 -3.67 -4.18 13.75
C PHE A 258 -3.86 -3.70 12.31
N LEU A 259 -2.90 -2.96 11.82
CA LEU A 259 -2.87 -2.44 10.46
C LEU A 259 -1.78 -3.16 9.66
N GLY A 260 -1.98 -3.25 8.34
CA GLY A 260 -1.02 -3.89 7.46
C GLY A 260 -0.84 -3.14 6.14
N SER A 261 0.39 -3.01 5.68
CA SER A 261 0.71 -2.48 4.35
C SER A 261 2.10 -2.88 3.90
N THR A 262 2.32 -2.86 2.60
CA THR A 262 3.65 -3.09 2.00
C THR A 262 4.70 -2.14 2.57
N ARG A 263 4.31 -0.90 2.86
CA ARG A 263 5.23 0.14 3.33
C ARG A 263 5.63 -0.03 4.79
N TYR A 264 4.67 -0.37 5.65
CA TYR A 264 4.85 -0.33 7.10
C TYR A 264 4.90 -1.72 7.76
N GLY A 265 4.56 -2.77 7.01
CA GLY A 265 4.43 -4.13 7.56
C GLY A 265 3.19 -4.28 8.42
N LEU A 266 3.32 -4.99 9.54
CA LEU A 266 2.27 -5.16 10.54
C LEU A 266 2.48 -4.18 11.68
N GLU A 267 1.45 -3.41 12.01
CA GLU A 267 1.47 -2.39 13.05
C GLU A 267 0.29 -2.59 14.02
N PRO A 268 0.53 -3.09 15.23
CA PRO A 268 -0.53 -3.24 16.22
C PRO A 268 -1.06 -1.88 16.67
N VAL A 269 -2.37 -1.80 16.87
CA VAL A 269 -3.07 -0.61 17.36
C VAL A 269 -3.13 -0.65 18.88
N LEU A 270 -2.72 0.45 19.53
CA LEU A 270 -2.83 0.63 20.95
C LEU A 270 -4.23 1.10 21.35
N VAL A 271 -4.78 2.07 20.60
CA VAL A 271 -6.10 2.65 20.88
C VAL A 271 -6.87 2.86 19.58
N PHE A 272 -8.12 2.42 19.56
CA PHE A 272 -9.10 2.76 18.53
C PHE A 272 -10.28 3.51 19.15
N ASP A 273 -10.49 4.76 18.74
CA ASP A 273 -11.42 5.72 19.36
C ASP A 273 -11.17 5.86 20.88
N TYR A 274 -11.95 5.17 21.70
CA TYR A 274 -11.82 5.13 23.16
C TYR A 274 -11.42 3.75 23.70
N GLN A 275 -11.30 2.74 22.83
CA GLN A 275 -10.96 1.38 23.23
C GLN A 275 -9.45 1.15 23.18
N SER A 276 -8.87 0.74 24.30
CA SER A 276 -7.47 0.30 24.38
C SER A 276 -7.35 -1.21 24.21
N TYR A 277 -6.31 -1.64 23.51
CA TYR A 277 -5.96 -3.06 23.34
C TYR A 277 -4.70 -3.38 24.13
N PHE A 278 -4.66 -4.55 24.73
CA PHE A 278 -3.56 -5.01 25.59
C PHE A 278 -2.95 -6.34 25.14
N THR A 279 -3.46 -6.91 24.07
CA THR A 279 -2.90 -8.10 23.42
C THR A 279 -2.28 -7.70 22.09
N TYR A 280 -1.12 -8.27 21.79
CA TYR A 280 -0.33 -7.90 20.62
C TYR A 280 0.15 -9.18 19.91
N GLN A 281 -0.82 -10.03 19.56
CA GLN A 281 -0.57 -11.29 18.88
C GLN A 281 0.01 -11.08 17.49
N SER A 282 -0.35 -9.98 16.82
CA SER A 282 0.22 -9.59 15.52
C SER A 282 1.73 -9.35 15.59
N CYS A 283 2.26 -8.93 16.75
CA CYS A 283 3.71 -8.82 16.94
C CYS A 283 4.42 -10.16 16.80
N ALA A 284 3.78 -11.25 17.23
CA ALA A 284 4.34 -12.59 17.10
C ALA A 284 4.47 -13.06 15.64
N LEU A 285 3.75 -12.40 14.70
CA LEU A 285 3.84 -12.66 13.28
C LEU A 285 5.02 -11.94 12.60
N ILE A 286 5.63 -10.94 13.24
CA ILE A 286 6.70 -10.13 12.63
C ILE A 286 7.97 -10.95 12.34
N PRO A 287 8.45 -11.85 13.22
CA PRO A 287 9.58 -12.72 12.88
C PRO A 287 9.31 -13.60 11.66
N ASP A 288 8.11 -14.15 11.54
CA ASP A 288 7.72 -14.96 10.39
C ASP A 288 7.56 -14.09 9.13
N LEU A 289 7.02 -12.88 9.25
CA LEU A 289 6.99 -11.90 8.17
C LEU A 289 8.40 -11.61 7.65
N ASN A 290 9.34 -11.35 8.56
CA ASN A 290 10.74 -11.10 8.20
C ASN A 290 11.35 -12.32 7.50
N ARG A 291 11.12 -13.54 8.00
CA ARG A 291 11.60 -14.78 7.37
C ARG A 291 11.04 -14.97 5.95
N ILE A 292 9.77 -14.65 5.74
CA ILE A 292 9.11 -14.76 4.44
C ILE A 292 9.65 -13.73 3.45
N LEU A 293 9.83 -12.48 3.90
CA LEU A 293 10.22 -11.38 3.02
C LEU A 293 11.74 -11.25 2.85
N PHE A 294 12.52 -11.83 3.76
CA PHE A 294 13.99 -11.72 3.78
C PHE A 294 14.67 -13.08 4.01
N PRO A 295 14.38 -14.11 3.15
CA PRO A 295 14.72 -15.51 3.43
C PRO A 295 16.23 -15.79 3.56
N ASN A 296 17.10 -14.95 3.02
CA ASN A 296 18.55 -15.14 3.01
C ASN A 296 19.28 -14.46 4.18
N HIS A 297 18.57 -13.90 5.15
CA HIS A 297 19.18 -13.02 6.17
C HIS A 297 18.61 -13.21 7.58
N CYS A 298 17.81 -14.26 7.81
CA CYS A 298 17.25 -14.60 9.12
C CYS A 298 18.00 -15.76 9.80
N GLU A 299 19.34 -15.83 9.63
CA GLU A 299 20.22 -16.70 10.43
C GLU A 299 20.85 -15.93 11.60
#